data_b4f33b453115b1c3093c1c6246a73491
#
_entry.id   b4f33b453115b1c3093c1c6246a73491
#
_cell.length_a   1.000
_cell.length_b   1.000
_cell.length_c   1.000
_cell.angle_alpha   90.00
_cell.angle_beta   90.00
_cell.angle_gamma   90.00
#
_symmetry.space_group_name_H-M   'P 1'
#
loop_
_entity.id
_entity.type
_entity.pdbx_description
1 polymer ?
#
loop_
_entity_poly.entity_id
_entity_poly.type
_entity_poly.pdbx_seq_one_letter_code
_entity_poly.pdbx_strand_id
1 'polypeptide(L)'
;MAKEIERKFLVRGCAWRALDEGELIRQGYLSDEKARTVRVRLAGKPGKEKGSITVKGITSGVSRLEFDYEIPAADAAAMLERLALRPLVEKIRRRVPAERLPGASWEIDEFLGENAGLVVAEIELPDEGASFVRPGWLGREVSDDPRYFNSNLLAHPFGAWPEAERQAILAEIRGEAD
;
A
#
# COMPACT_ATOMS: atom_id res chain seq x y z
N MET A 1 5.76 -14.21 17.24
CA MET A 1 5.28 -13.64 15.95
C MET A 1 4.49 -12.39 16.30
N ALA A 2 4.93 -11.25 15.79
CA ALA A 2 4.26 -9.99 16.06
C ALA A 2 2.92 -9.97 15.29
N LYS A 3 1.84 -9.56 15.95
CA LYS A 3 0.57 -9.26 15.31
C LYS A 3 0.76 -7.89 14.63
N GLU A 4 0.70 -7.84 13.32
CA GLU A 4 0.71 -6.59 12.57
C GLU A 4 -0.67 -5.94 12.71
N ILE A 5 -0.73 -4.73 13.27
CA ILE A 5 -1.94 -3.94 13.43
C ILE A 5 -1.79 -2.71 12.56
N GLU A 6 -2.51 -2.69 11.46
CA GLU A 6 -2.43 -1.64 10.45
C GLU A 6 -3.78 -0.91 10.33
N ARG A 7 -3.74 0.41 10.28
CA ARG A 7 -4.93 1.22 9.96
C ARG A 7 -4.72 1.99 8.67
N LYS A 8 -5.79 2.07 7.87
CA LYS A 8 -5.79 2.69 6.53
C LYS A 8 -6.76 3.87 6.47
N PHE A 9 -6.34 4.90 5.76
CA PHE A 9 -7.11 6.15 5.61
C PHE A 9 -6.99 6.66 4.18
N LEU A 10 -8.03 7.31 3.67
CA LEU A 10 -7.88 8.18 2.50
C LEU A 10 -7.03 9.40 2.87
N VAL A 11 -6.45 10.02 1.87
CA VAL A 11 -5.58 11.19 2.05
C VAL A 11 -6.18 12.38 1.33
N ARG A 12 -6.19 13.56 1.99
CA ARG A 12 -6.79 14.79 1.47
C ARG A 12 -5.74 15.79 1.01
N GLY A 13 -6.08 16.52 -0.04
CA GLY A 13 -5.25 17.59 -0.57
C GLY A 13 -3.92 17.12 -1.15
N CYS A 14 -2.95 18.01 -1.22
CA CYS A 14 -1.66 17.73 -1.85
C CYS A 14 -0.44 18.10 -0.98
N ALA A 15 -0.64 18.74 0.17
CA ALA A 15 0.46 19.24 1.01
C ALA A 15 1.40 18.13 1.49
N TRP A 16 0.89 16.92 1.66
CA TRP A 16 1.67 15.74 2.05
C TRP A 16 2.77 15.36 1.04
N ARG A 17 2.64 15.76 -0.24
CA ARG A 17 3.65 15.48 -1.26
C ARG A 17 4.99 16.16 -0.99
N ALA A 18 4.98 17.27 -0.25
CA ALA A 18 6.19 18.02 0.11
C ALA A 18 6.93 17.43 1.33
N LEU A 19 6.33 16.46 2.04
CA LEU A 19 6.90 15.90 3.27
C LEU A 19 7.98 14.87 3.02
N ASP A 20 7.97 14.24 1.84
CA ASP A 20 8.95 13.23 1.41
C ASP A 20 8.95 13.15 -0.11
N GLU A 21 10.11 12.91 -0.72
CA GLU A 21 10.22 12.79 -2.19
C GLU A 21 9.50 11.56 -2.73
N GLY A 22 9.37 10.53 -1.89
CA GLY A 22 8.80 9.25 -2.24
C GLY A 22 9.74 8.32 -3.01
N GLU A 23 9.34 7.08 -3.03
CA GLU A 23 9.98 6.01 -3.82
C GLU A 23 8.94 5.29 -4.67
N LEU A 24 9.32 4.94 -5.89
CA LEU A 24 8.48 4.12 -6.75
C LEU A 24 8.48 2.68 -6.24
N ILE A 25 7.28 2.12 -6.06
CA ILE A 25 7.07 0.71 -5.75
C ILE A 25 6.28 0.10 -6.89
N ARG A 26 6.82 -0.99 -7.45
CA ARG A 26 6.12 -1.88 -8.37
C ARG A 26 6.03 -3.25 -7.74
N GLN A 27 4.84 -3.79 -7.65
CA GLN A 27 4.64 -5.11 -7.06
C GLN A 27 3.61 -5.93 -7.84
N GLY A 28 3.80 -7.23 -7.83
CA GLY A 28 2.93 -8.21 -8.46
C GLY A 28 2.98 -9.54 -7.74
N TYR A 29 2.03 -10.40 -8.03
CA TYR A 29 1.95 -11.73 -7.45
C TYR A 29 2.35 -12.78 -8.49
N LEU A 30 3.24 -13.70 -8.12
CA LEU A 30 3.54 -14.91 -8.90
C LEU A 30 2.50 -16.00 -8.59
N SER A 31 1.88 -15.92 -7.37
CA SER A 31 0.76 -16.74 -6.97
C SER A 31 -0.13 -15.91 -6.05
N ASP A 32 -1.41 -15.85 -6.35
CA ASP A 32 -2.46 -15.19 -5.55
C ASP A 32 -3.28 -16.20 -4.73
N GLU A 33 -2.91 -17.47 -4.77
CA GLU A 33 -3.55 -18.53 -3.99
C GLU A 33 -3.46 -18.20 -2.50
N LYS A 34 -4.60 -18.08 -1.83
CA LYS A 34 -4.70 -17.65 -0.42
C LYS A 34 -3.85 -18.48 0.55
N ALA A 35 -3.60 -19.76 0.24
CA ALA A 35 -2.81 -20.63 1.08
C ALA A 35 -1.29 -20.42 0.92
N ARG A 36 -0.84 -19.78 -0.15
CA ARG A 36 0.57 -19.59 -0.51
C ARG A 36 0.75 -18.45 -1.50
N THR A 37 0.43 -17.25 -1.08
CA THR A 37 0.70 -16.07 -1.90
C THR A 37 2.19 -15.83 -2.03
N VAL A 38 2.64 -15.53 -3.24
CA VAL A 38 4.01 -15.15 -3.54
C VAL A 38 4.00 -13.79 -4.22
N ARG A 39 4.50 -12.77 -3.53
CA ARG A 39 4.57 -11.39 -4.01
C ARG A 39 6.03 -11.05 -4.34
N VAL A 40 6.25 -10.44 -5.49
CA VAL A 40 7.51 -9.78 -5.85
C VAL A 40 7.32 -8.28 -5.78
N ARG A 41 8.31 -7.58 -5.26
CA ARG A 41 8.36 -6.11 -5.18
C ARG A 41 9.70 -5.60 -5.69
N LEU A 42 9.65 -4.51 -6.44
CA LEU A 42 10.79 -3.67 -6.78
C LEU A 42 10.48 -2.27 -6.27
N ALA A 43 11.32 -1.75 -5.38
CA ALA A 43 11.09 -0.47 -4.70
C ALA A 43 12.38 0.35 -4.67
N GLY A 44 12.26 1.66 -4.83
CA GLY A 44 13.37 2.58 -4.70
C GLY A 44 13.37 3.68 -5.75
N LYS A 45 14.41 4.52 -5.66
CA LYS A 45 14.70 5.56 -6.67
C LYS A 45 15.42 4.92 -7.85
N PRO A 46 15.32 5.51 -9.06
CA PRO A 46 16.02 4.99 -10.24
C PRO A 46 17.52 4.75 -9.97
N GLY A 47 18.00 3.56 -10.30
CA GLY A 47 19.39 3.13 -10.09
C GLY A 47 19.75 2.73 -8.65
N LYS A 48 18.79 2.75 -7.73
CA LYS A 48 18.94 2.33 -6.32
C LYS A 48 17.81 1.42 -5.88
N GLU A 49 17.16 0.78 -6.84
CA GLU A 49 16.04 -0.11 -6.55
C GLU A 49 16.50 -1.36 -5.81
N LYS A 50 15.65 -1.83 -4.91
CA LYS A 50 15.77 -3.10 -4.19
C LYS A 50 14.65 -4.02 -4.59
N GLY A 51 14.99 -5.27 -4.83
CA GLY A 51 14.03 -6.34 -5.04
C GLY A 51 13.74 -7.08 -3.75
N SER A 52 12.50 -7.52 -3.57
CA SER A 52 12.14 -8.49 -2.54
C SER A 52 11.09 -9.48 -3.03
N ILE A 53 11.09 -10.65 -2.41
CA ILE A 53 10.07 -11.67 -2.59
C ILE A 53 9.49 -12.02 -1.22
N THR A 54 8.16 -11.96 -1.11
CA THR A 54 7.43 -12.27 0.11
C THR A 54 6.55 -13.48 -0.13
N VAL A 55 6.72 -14.53 0.68
CA VAL A 55 5.89 -15.73 0.66
C VAL A 55 5.01 -15.72 1.90
N LYS A 56 3.69 -15.82 1.71
CA LYS A 56 2.72 -15.79 2.80
C LYS A 56 1.84 -17.04 2.76
N GLY A 57 1.75 -17.72 3.90
CA GLY A 57 0.88 -18.85 4.09
C GLY A 57 -0.57 -18.47 4.38
N ILE A 58 -1.41 -19.48 4.62
CA ILE A 58 -2.80 -19.27 5.05
C ILE A 58 -2.83 -18.65 6.45
N THR A 59 -3.77 -17.73 6.66
CA THR A 59 -4.02 -17.19 7.99
C THR A 59 -4.78 -18.21 8.81
N SER A 60 -4.27 -18.56 10.01
CA SER A 60 -4.93 -19.38 10.99
C SER A 60 -5.15 -18.55 12.26
N GLY A 61 -6.40 -18.20 12.55
CA GLY A 61 -6.72 -17.22 13.58
C GLY A 61 -6.11 -15.87 13.25
N VAL A 62 -5.27 -15.36 14.15
CA VAL A 62 -4.56 -14.05 14.00
C VAL A 62 -3.12 -14.20 13.49
N SER A 63 -2.68 -15.41 13.13
CA SER A 63 -1.29 -15.71 12.77
C SER A 63 -1.18 -16.21 11.34
N ARG A 64 -0.11 -15.80 10.68
CA ARG A 64 0.25 -16.26 9.34
C ARG A 64 1.76 -16.43 9.24
N LEU A 65 2.19 -17.49 8.57
CA LEU A 65 3.59 -17.64 8.19
C LEU A 65 3.92 -16.60 7.10
N GLU A 66 4.98 -15.86 7.32
CA GLU A 66 5.50 -14.89 6.36
C GLU A 66 7.02 -15.01 6.28
N PHE A 67 7.52 -15.06 5.05
CA PHE A 67 8.94 -15.06 4.72
C PHE A 67 9.19 -13.93 3.73
N ASP A 68 10.12 -13.05 4.06
CA ASP A 68 10.51 -11.93 3.22
C ASP A 68 12.01 -12.00 2.95
N TYR A 69 12.40 -11.96 1.67
CA TYR A 69 13.78 -12.09 1.25
C TYR A 69 14.14 -10.98 0.28
N GLU A 70 15.29 -10.35 0.50
CA GLU A 70 15.88 -9.50 -0.53
C GLU A 70 16.39 -10.37 -1.69
N ILE A 71 16.12 -9.89 -2.91
CA ILE A 71 16.61 -10.51 -4.15
C ILE A 71 17.24 -9.41 -5.02
N PRO A 72 18.09 -9.78 -6.00
CA PRO A 72 18.63 -8.81 -6.96
C PRO A 72 17.52 -8.02 -7.66
N ALA A 73 17.70 -6.71 -7.78
CA ALA A 73 16.71 -5.84 -8.42
C ALA A 73 16.43 -6.27 -9.88
N ALA A 74 17.43 -6.76 -10.58
CA ALA A 74 17.27 -7.27 -11.94
C ALA A 74 16.36 -8.51 -12.01
N ASP A 75 16.46 -9.39 -11.00
CA ASP A 75 15.61 -10.59 -10.91
C ASP A 75 14.15 -10.17 -10.59
N ALA A 76 13.97 -9.26 -9.63
CA ALA A 76 12.65 -8.70 -9.31
C ALA A 76 12.00 -8.05 -10.53
N ALA A 77 12.75 -7.26 -11.30
CA ALA A 77 12.28 -6.63 -12.53
C ALA A 77 11.85 -7.69 -13.57
N ALA A 78 12.67 -8.71 -13.80
CA ALA A 78 12.37 -9.79 -14.74
C ALA A 78 11.12 -10.60 -14.31
N MET A 79 10.98 -10.90 -13.01
CA MET A 79 9.81 -11.58 -12.48
C MET A 79 8.54 -10.75 -12.64
N LEU A 80 8.60 -9.44 -12.35
CA LEU A 80 7.46 -8.53 -12.54
C LEU A 80 7.07 -8.41 -14.00
N GLU A 81 8.03 -8.41 -14.93
CA GLU A 81 7.77 -8.28 -16.35
C GLU A 81 7.16 -9.55 -16.94
N ARG A 82 7.72 -10.72 -16.59
CA ARG A 82 7.52 -11.97 -17.35
C ARG A 82 6.68 -13.02 -16.64
N LEU A 83 6.59 -12.96 -15.29
CA LEU A 83 5.99 -14.02 -14.49
C LEU A 83 4.82 -13.55 -13.63
N ALA A 84 4.76 -12.25 -13.31
CA ALA A 84 3.71 -11.73 -12.42
C ALA A 84 2.35 -11.71 -13.11
N LEU A 85 1.32 -12.03 -12.32
CA LEU A 85 -0.07 -11.85 -12.68
C LEU A 85 -0.35 -10.36 -12.96
N ARG A 86 -1.26 -10.09 -13.89
CA ARG A 86 -1.62 -8.73 -14.28
C ARG A 86 -3.01 -8.35 -13.74
N PRO A 87 -3.21 -7.03 -13.47
CA PRO A 87 -2.26 -5.91 -13.57
C PRO A 87 -1.23 -5.91 -12.45
N LEU A 88 -0.15 -5.11 -12.57
CA LEU A 88 0.73 -4.82 -11.42
C LEU A 88 0.09 -3.73 -10.55
N VAL A 89 0.45 -3.70 -9.27
CA VAL A 89 0.19 -2.55 -8.41
C VAL A 89 1.42 -1.67 -8.41
N GLU A 90 1.26 -0.45 -8.90
CA GLU A 90 2.30 0.57 -8.95
C GLU A 90 1.88 1.77 -8.11
N LYS A 91 2.82 2.31 -7.33
CA LYS A 91 2.57 3.45 -6.44
C LYS A 91 3.85 4.21 -6.11
N ILE A 92 3.70 5.46 -5.74
CA ILE A 92 4.75 6.23 -5.10
C ILE A 92 4.46 6.24 -3.61
N ARG A 93 5.37 5.67 -2.82
CA ARG A 93 5.26 5.63 -1.35
C ARG A 93 6.11 6.72 -0.73
N ARG A 94 5.50 7.50 0.14
CA ARG A 94 6.17 8.48 0.98
C ARG A 94 6.07 8.05 2.43
N ARG A 95 7.16 8.28 3.20
CA ARG A 95 7.19 7.96 4.62
C ARG A 95 7.31 9.23 5.45
N VAL A 96 6.31 9.46 6.29
CA VAL A 96 6.26 10.62 7.17
C VAL A 96 6.22 10.15 8.61
N PRO A 97 7.18 10.56 9.47
CA PRO A 97 7.16 10.16 10.88
C PRO A 97 5.83 10.48 11.55
N ALA A 98 5.29 9.53 12.32
CA ALA A 98 4.05 9.73 13.05
C ALA A 98 4.31 10.56 14.32
N GLU A 99 3.61 11.70 14.45
CA GLU A 99 3.73 12.55 15.63
C GLU A 99 3.26 11.81 16.88
N ARG A 100 4.03 11.87 17.97
CA ARG A 100 3.75 11.26 19.28
C ARG A 100 3.66 9.73 19.28
N LEU A 101 4.13 9.07 18.21
CA LEU A 101 4.25 7.62 18.17
C LEU A 101 5.67 7.24 17.72
N PRO A 102 6.65 7.22 18.65
CA PRO A 102 8.05 6.97 18.31
C PRO A 102 8.25 5.65 17.56
N GLY A 103 9.00 5.71 16.48
CA GLY A 103 9.31 4.55 15.64
C GLY A 103 8.25 4.22 14.59
N ALA A 104 7.04 4.79 14.67
CA ALA A 104 6.02 4.64 13.64
C ALA A 104 6.13 5.74 12.57
N SER A 105 5.69 5.39 11.37
CA SER A 105 5.61 6.31 10.23
C SER A 105 4.29 6.10 9.50
N TRP A 106 3.76 7.17 8.96
CA TRP A 106 2.74 7.11 7.94
C TRP A 106 3.37 6.68 6.63
N GLU A 107 2.83 5.66 6.00
CA GLU A 107 3.15 5.26 4.64
C GLU A 107 2.04 5.77 3.72
N ILE A 108 2.34 6.80 2.94
CA ILE A 108 1.38 7.43 2.02
C ILE A 108 1.62 6.86 0.62
N ASP A 109 0.66 6.10 0.13
CA ASP A 109 0.68 5.46 -1.18
C ASP A 109 -0.15 6.25 -2.19
N GLU A 110 0.49 6.88 -3.14
CA GLU A 110 -0.11 7.48 -4.31
C GLU A 110 -0.10 6.44 -5.44
N PHE A 111 -1.25 5.87 -5.73
CA PHE A 111 -1.35 4.80 -6.71
C PHE A 111 -1.27 5.30 -8.15
N LEU A 112 -0.71 4.47 -9.02
CA LEU A 112 -0.49 4.72 -10.44
C LEU A 112 -1.24 3.70 -11.31
N GLY A 113 -1.14 3.86 -12.63
CA GLY A 113 -1.72 2.91 -13.60
C GLY A 113 -3.23 2.76 -13.43
N GLU A 114 -3.71 1.54 -13.33
CA GLU A 114 -5.15 1.23 -13.22
C GLU A 114 -5.76 1.67 -11.88
N ASN A 115 -4.93 1.98 -10.88
CA ASN A 115 -5.34 2.52 -9.59
C ASN A 115 -5.10 4.03 -9.47
N ALA A 116 -4.76 4.73 -10.55
CA ALA A 116 -4.41 6.14 -10.53
C ALA A 116 -5.53 7.02 -9.96
N GLY A 117 -5.13 7.99 -9.15
CA GLY A 117 -6.01 8.91 -8.43
C GLY A 117 -6.33 8.47 -7.01
N LEU A 118 -6.20 7.19 -6.68
CA LEU A 118 -6.35 6.72 -5.30
C LEU A 118 -5.10 7.09 -4.48
N VAL A 119 -5.31 7.63 -3.29
CA VAL A 119 -4.25 7.92 -2.31
C VAL A 119 -4.68 7.40 -0.95
N VAL A 120 -3.88 6.50 -0.38
CA VAL A 120 -4.14 5.85 0.91
C VAL A 120 -2.94 6.05 1.82
N ALA A 121 -3.19 6.36 3.09
CA ALA A 121 -2.16 6.37 4.12
C ALA A 121 -2.36 5.18 5.05
N GLU A 122 -1.27 4.51 5.37
CA GLU A 122 -1.22 3.38 6.29
C GLU A 122 -0.36 3.74 7.49
N ILE A 123 -0.75 3.27 8.67
CA ILE A 123 0.07 3.36 9.89
C ILE A 123 0.03 2.02 10.61
N GLU A 124 1.22 1.50 10.93
CA GLU A 124 1.35 0.32 11.77
C GLU A 124 1.40 0.73 13.24
N LEU A 125 0.60 0.07 14.06
CA LEU A 125 0.44 0.36 15.48
C LEU A 125 1.00 -0.78 16.32
N PRO A 126 1.61 -0.47 17.48
CA PRO A 126 2.12 -1.49 18.39
C PRO A 126 1.01 -2.31 19.05
N ASP A 127 -0.17 -1.73 19.22
CA ASP A 127 -1.37 -2.38 19.76
C ASP A 127 -2.64 -1.70 19.29
N GLU A 128 -3.80 -2.36 19.45
CA GLU A 128 -5.12 -1.87 19.00
C GLU A 128 -5.58 -0.58 19.71
N GLY A 129 -5.07 -0.34 20.92
CA GLY A 129 -5.40 0.85 21.73
C GLY A 129 -4.43 2.01 21.54
N ALA A 130 -3.38 1.84 20.72
CA ALA A 130 -2.39 2.87 20.50
C ALA A 130 -3.01 4.12 19.88
N SER A 131 -2.75 5.27 20.52
CA SER A 131 -3.21 6.57 20.04
C SER A 131 -2.15 7.20 19.14
N PHE A 132 -2.59 7.90 18.11
CA PHE A 132 -1.74 8.68 17.22
C PHE A 132 -2.39 10.03 16.91
N VAL A 133 -1.57 11.01 16.56
CA VAL A 133 -2.05 12.31 16.09
C VAL A 133 -2.53 12.15 14.65
N ARG A 134 -3.75 12.65 14.37
CA ARG A 134 -4.30 12.69 13.01
C ARG A 134 -3.78 13.93 12.29
N PRO A 135 -2.91 13.80 11.28
CA PRO A 135 -2.48 14.96 10.49
C PRO A 135 -3.64 15.58 9.72
N GLY A 136 -3.54 16.88 9.41
CA GLY A 136 -4.60 17.60 8.68
C GLY A 136 -4.92 17.05 7.27
N TRP A 137 -3.99 16.33 6.67
CA TRP A 137 -4.18 15.66 5.38
C TRP A 137 -4.83 14.27 5.50
N LEU A 138 -5.09 13.75 6.70
CA LEU A 138 -5.71 12.45 6.90
C LEU A 138 -7.22 12.54 6.71
N GLY A 139 -7.75 11.76 5.78
CA GLY A 139 -9.17 11.64 5.48
C GLY A 139 -9.89 10.59 6.33
N ARG A 140 -10.97 10.05 5.81
CA ARG A 140 -11.74 9.00 6.50
C ARG A 140 -10.98 7.69 6.54
N GLU A 141 -11.28 6.92 7.57
CA GLU A 141 -10.72 5.57 7.72
C GLU A 141 -11.39 4.58 6.75
N VAL A 142 -10.57 3.70 6.19
CA VAL A 142 -10.98 2.65 5.25
C VAL A 142 -10.39 1.28 5.63
N SER A 143 -9.96 1.11 6.88
CA SER A 143 -9.34 -0.13 7.38
C SER A 143 -10.22 -1.35 7.22
N ASP A 144 -11.53 -1.21 7.37
CA ASP A 144 -12.50 -2.29 7.32
C ASP A 144 -13.04 -2.56 5.90
N ASP A 145 -12.61 -1.78 4.91
CA ASP A 145 -13.02 -1.99 3.52
C ASP A 145 -11.93 -2.74 2.74
N PRO A 146 -12.16 -4.05 2.46
CA PRO A 146 -11.16 -4.87 1.78
C PRO A 146 -10.77 -4.36 0.39
N ARG A 147 -11.59 -3.53 -0.25
CA ARG A 147 -11.30 -2.97 -1.59
C ARG A 147 -10.01 -2.16 -1.63
N TYR A 148 -9.61 -1.56 -0.50
CA TYR A 148 -8.38 -0.77 -0.38
C TYR A 148 -7.13 -1.61 -0.08
N PHE A 149 -7.26 -2.94 0.04
CA PHE A 149 -6.10 -3.81 0.22
C PHE A 149 -5.35 -3.99 -1.11
N ASN A 150 -4.02 -3.93 -1.06
CA ASN A 150 -3.17 -4.04 -2.27
C ASN A 150 -3.48 -5.30 -3.11
N SER A 151 -3.82 -6.44 -2.47
CA SER A 151 -4.22 -7.66 -3.16
C SER A 151 -5.54 -7.52 -3.92
N ASN A 152 -6.48 -6.78 -3.35
CA ASN A 152 -7.79 -6.55 -3.98
C ASN A 152 -7.71 -5.47 -5.05
N LEU A 153 -6.85 -4.45 -4.90
CA LEU A 153 -6.55 -3.46 -5.94
C LEU A 153 -5.85 -4.07 -7.15
N LEU A 154 -5.20 -5.23 -6.99
CA LEU A 154 -4.72 -6.02 -8.12
C LEU A 154 -5.87 -6.67 -8.86
N ALA A 155 -6.75 -7.39 -8.14
CA ALA A 155 -7.84 -8.17 -8.71
C ALA A 155 -8.98 -7.29 -9.24
N HIS A 156 -9.23 -6.15 -8.61
CA HIS A 156 -10.29 -5.20 -8.94
C HIS A 156 -9.79 -3.76 -8.78
N PRO A 157 -9.07 -3.24 -9.77
CA PRO A 157 -8.44 -1.92 -9.71
C PRO A 157 -9.44 -0.79 -9.46
N PHE A 158 -8.98 0.28 -8.82
CA PHE A 158 -9.77 1.49 -8.55
C PHE A 158 -10.43 2.05 -9.81
N GLY A 159 -9.74 2.02 -10.97
CA GLY A 159 -10.27 2.43 -12.26
C GLY A 159 -11.50 1.64 -12.73
N ALA A 160 -11.70 0.41 -12.22
CA ALA A 160 -12.84 -0.43 -12.52
C ALA A 160 -14.02 -0.27 -11.54
N TRP A 161 -13.87 0.56 -10.50
CA TRP A 161 -14.97 0.80 -9.55
C TRP A 161 -16.07 1.64 -10.18
N PRO A 162 -17.32 1.58 -9.66
CA PRO A 162 -18.42 2.39 -10.16
C PRO A 162 -18.06 3.87 -10.24
N GLU A 163 -18.39 4.53 -11.35
CA GLU A 163 -17.99 5.92 -11.62
C GLU A 163 -18.41 6.88 -10.48
N ALA A 164 -19.64 6.75 -9.98
CA ALA A 164 -20.13 7.61 -8.90
C ALA A 164 -19.31 7.46 -7.61
N GLU A 165 -18.88 6.23 -7.27
CA GLU A 165 -18.01 5.99 -6.10
C GLU A 165 -16.62 6.57 -6.31
N ARG A 166 -16.04 6.35 -7.49
CA ARG A 166 -14.72 6.92 -7.82
C ARG A 166 -14.73 8.43 -7.71
N GLN A 167 -15.74 9.08 -8.28
CA GLN A 167 -15.84 10.55 -8.25
C GLN A 167 -16.02 11.07 -6.83
N ALA A 168 -16.79 10.40 -5.98
CA ALA A 168 -16.92 10.76 -4.56
C ALA A 168 -15.58 10.65 -3.82
N ILE A 169 -14.85 9.56 -4.03
CA ILE A 169 -13.51 9.35 -3.43
C ILE A 169 -12.52 10.40 -3.95
N LEU A 170 -12.51 10.66 -5.25
CA LEU A 170 -11.63 11.66 -5.85
C LEU A 170 -11.92 13.08 -5.34
N ALA A 171 -13.19 13.41 -5.12
CA ALA A 171 -13.59 14.70 -4.53
C ALA A 171 -13.08 14.80 -3.07
N GLU A 172 -13.20 13.73 -2.28
CA GLU A 172 -12.63 13.68 -0.93
C GLU A 172 -11.11 13.85 -0.95
N ILE A 173 -10.41 13.14 -1.84
CA ILE A 173 -8.94 13.24 -1.98
C ILE A 173 -8.51 14.64 -2.40
N ARG A 174 -9.27 15.31 -3.28
CA ARG A 174 -8.99 16.71 -3.64
C ARG A 174 -9.31 17.71 -2.53
N GLY A 175 -10.01 17.29 -1.48
CA GLY A 175 -10.46 18.17 -0.41
C GLY A 175 -11.67 19.04 -0.82
N GLU A 176 -12.46 18.59 -1.79
CA GLU A 176 -13.67 19.25 -2.29
C GLU A 176 -14.95 18.77 -1.61
N ALA A 177 -14.86 17.66 -0.87
CA ALA A 177 -15.98 17.13 -0.08
C ALA A 177 -15.86 17.64 1.36
N ASP A 178 -16.89 18.33 1.82
CA ASP A 178 -17.08 18.75 3.23
C ASP A 178 -17.53 17.54 4.09
#